data_95e25c5f546daabd5ee955ecc132500d
#
_entry.id   95e25c5f546daabd5ee955ecc132500d
#
_cell.length_a   1.000
_cell.length_b   1.000
_cell.length_c   1.000
_cell.angle_alpha   90.00
_cell.angle_beta   90.00
_cell.angle_gamma   90.00
#
_symmetry.space_group_name_H-M   'P 1'
#
loop_
_entity.id
_entity.type
_entity.pdbx_description
1 polymer ?
#
loop_
_entity_poly.entity_id
_entity_poly.type
_entity_poly.pdbx_seq_one_letter_code
_entity_poly.pdbx_strand_id
1 'polypeptide(L)'
;MLKKINLFLVMGIAFSSFGQAVKNVGSMAEMGKQNFAPNLKLDTILNKKHLFGMGPYGKMQGEITVFDGKPFYSSVDEKGRGVVSANWEIESPFFVYSNVENWIEIEVSTDFKSLDDIQKVIGETAQSKGYNLKNAFPFRIKGDFDQMITHIVMPRSSEINGFQEGKKQADYVLDNQKGELLGFYSENHQGVFTPKNSFIHVHFLSDDFATMGHLDKINVSKKTFKIMLPSFFEKKAHVNDTDFSKGRLGNIQQINLDDIQKLHGHLCDGLIEGYLALNLALETLYEGKPFDRTNTRIVSKSSPCLTDAAIYLTGGRYQFNTFYVDNSFDGMYIIQRIDNLKTVLVKRKPKVKPEIIDKMGAKAIKGELEACEIDDLKKLEDDYSLKLMQSNASELFEIKEVQDFKWKSPLKKYFVKTDILNKNKIECR
;
A
#
# COMPACT_ATOMS: atom_id res chain seq x y z
N MET A 1 10.65 2.59 -57.05
CA MET A 1 10.11 3.50 -56.01
C MET A 1 9.81 2.69 -54.74
N LEU A 2 10.77 2.64 -53.80
CA LEU A 2 10.60 1.96 -52.52
C LEU A 2 9.91 2.92 -51.53
N LYS A 3 8.71 2.56 -51.09
CA LYS A 3 8.03 3.26 -49.99
C LYS A 3 8.72 2.91 -48.68
N LYS A 4 9.33 3.91 -48.03
CA LYS A 4 9.82 3.82 -46.66
C LYS A 4 8.67 3.72 -45.72
N ILE A 5 8.53 2.59 -45.00
CA ILE A 5 7.63 2.41 -43.86
C ILE A 5 8.37 2.98 -42.67
N ASN A 6 7.91 4.12 -42.16
CA ASN A 6 8.36 4.66 -40.88
C ASN A 6 7.67 3.87 -39.73
N LEU A 7 8.45 3.01 -39.10
CA LEU A 7 8.06 2.31 -37.87
C LEU A 7 8.22 3.31 -36.72
N PHE A 8 7.14 3.93 -36.28
CA PHE A 8 7.12 4.70 -35.02
C PHE A 8 7.19 3.71 -33.87
N LEU A 9 8.37 3.59 -33.27
CA LEU A 9 8.57 2.89 -32.01
C LEU A 9 7.96 3.77 -30.91
N VAL A 10 6.73 3.49 -30.52
CA VAL A 10 6.13 4.07 -29.32
C VAL A 10 6.83 3.45 -28.13
N MET A 11 7.81 4.18 -27.60
CA MET A 11 8.48 3.85 -26.37
C MET A 11 7.47 4.08 -25.22
N GLY A 12 6.74 3.03 -24.88
CA GLY A 12 5.85 3.02 -23.71
C GLY A 12 6.70 3.24 -22.48
N ILE A 13 6.59 4.42 -21.88
CA ILE A 13 7.08 4.67 -20.52
C ILE A 13 6.17 3.85 -19.60
N ALA A 14 6.63 2.65 -19.27
CA ALA A 14 6.03 1.85 -18.21
C ALA A 14 6.29 2.59 -16.89
N PHE A 15 5.32 3.38 -16.43
CA PHE A 15 5.26 3.76 -15.04
C PHE A 15 4.96 2.48 -14.25
N SER A 16 6.00 1.80 -13.81
CA SER A 16 5.89 0.76 -12.82
C SER A 16 5.52 1.41 -11.49
N SER A 17 4.22 1.50 -11.21
CA SER A 17 3.75 1.69 -9.84
C SER A 17 4.09 0.39 -9.10
N PHE A 18 5.26 0.37 -8.46
CA PHE A 18 5.63 -0.71 -7.57
C PHE A 18 4.69 -0.64 -6.37
N GLY A 19 3.78 -1.60 -6.26
CA GLY A 19 3.12 -1.90 -4.98
C GLY A 19 4.20 -2.08 -3.90
N GLN A 20 3.87 -1.83 -2.65
CA GLN A 20 4.73 -1.82 -1.46
C GLN A 20 5.35 -3.19 -1.14
N ALA A 21 5.95 -3.84 -2.11
CA ALA A 21 6.63 -5.12 -1.90
C ALA A 21 7.82 -4.92 -0.97
N VAL A 22 7.84 -5.64 0.13
CA VAL A 22 9.03 -5.76 0.96
C VAL A 22 10.10 -6.50 0.15
N LYS A 23 11.26 -5.89 0.04
CA LYS A 23 12.44 -6.44 -0.62
C LYS A 23 13.50 -6.73 0.42
N ASN A 24 14.24 -7.81 0.23
CA ASN A 24 15.43 -8.09 1.02
C ASN A 24 16.61 -8.47 0.12
N VAL A 25 17.80 -8.09 0.57
CA VAL A 25 19.08 -8.47 -0.02
C VAL A 25 19.91 -9.11 1.08
N GLY A 26 20.50 -10.26 0.81
CA GLY A 26 21.15 -11.06 1.84
C GLY A 26 20.16 -11.67 2.83
N SER A 27 20.67 -12.31 3.89
CA SER A 27 19.85 -12.88 4.95
C SER A 27 20.58 -12.97 6.30
N MET A 28 19.83 -12.98 7.40
CA MET A 28 20.35 -13.27 8.74
C MET A 28 21.00 -14.66 8.82
N ALA A 29 20.50 -15.63 8.06
CA ALA A 29 21.06 -16.99 8.04
C ALA A 29 22.49 -17.01 7.46
N GLU A 30 22.79 -16.21 6.45
CA GLU A 30 24.15 -16.09 5.90
C GLU A 30 25.09 -15.40 6.91
N MET A 31 24.62 -14.36 7.60
CA MET A 31 25.41 -13.74 8.68
C MET A 31 25.69 -14.75 9.82
N GLY A 32 24.74 -15.63 10.12
CA GLY A 32 24.91 -16.73 11.07
C GLY A 32 26.03 -17.70 10.69
N LYS A 33 26.38 -17.79 9.39
CA LYS A 33 27.54 -18.55 8.87
C LYS A 33 28.83 -17.70 8.83
N GLN A 34 28.84 -16.56 9.48
CA GLN A 34 29.95 -15.59 9.53
C GLN A 34 30.27 -14.95 8.15
N ASN A 35 29.32 -14.95 7.24
CA ASN A 35 29.44 -14.21 5.99
C ASN A 35 28.91 -12.78 6.18
N PHE A 36 29.83 -11.84 6.41
CA PHE A 36 29.55 -10.43 6.62
C PHE A 36 29.92 -9.55 5.41
N ALA A 37 30.19 -10.17 4.26
CA ALA A 37 30.48 -9.42 3.05
C ALA A 37 29.23 -8.59 2.64
N PRO A 38 29.40 -7.31 2.30
CA PRO A 38 28.28 -6.49 1.86
C PRO A 38 27.63 -7.03 0.58
N ASN A 39 26.31 -7.15 0.59
CA ASN A 39 25.50 -7.58 -0.53
C ASN A 39 24.76 -6.41 -1.19
N LEU A 40 24.66 -5.28 -0.51
CA LEU A 40 23.96 -4.08 -1.02
C LEU A 40 24.77 -2.82 -0.68
N LYS A 41 24.96 -1.95 -1.68
CA LYS A 41 25.31 -0.54 -1.48
C LYS A 41 24.03 0.28 -1.51
N LEU A 42 23.71 1.03 -0.45
CA LEU A 42 22.43 1.70 -0.29
C LEU A 42 22.21 2.83 -1.31
N ASP A 43 23.28 3.46 -1.77
CA ASP A 43 23.22 4.50 -2.81
C ASP A 43 22.67 3.97 -4.16
N THR A 44 22.79 2.65 -4.41
CA THR A 44 22.27 1.99 -5.63
C THR A 44 20.77 1.75 -5.60
N ILE A 45 20.08 1.95 -4.50
CA ILE A 45 18.62 1.88 -4.42
C ILE A 45 18.04 3.04 -5.25
N LEU A 46 17.35 2.72 -6.35
CA LEU A 46 16.87 3.71 -7.32
C LEU A 46 15.78 4.63 -6.74
N ASN A 47 14.79 4.05 -6.04
CA ASN A 47 13.71 4.83 -5.44
C ASN A 47 13.94 5.00 -3.94
N LYS A 48 14.34 6.21 -3.53
CA LYS A 48 14.59 6.59 -2.14
C LYS A 48 13.41 7.33 -1.50
N LYS A 49 12.40 7.72 -2.31
CA LYS A 49 11.22 8.43 -1.81
C LYS A 49 10.37 7.50 -0.94
N HIS A 50 10.04 7.94 0.26
CA HIS A 50 9.27 7.16 1.24
C HIS A 50 9.85 5.76 1.49
N LEU A 51 11.17 5.63 1.41
CA LEU A 51 11.87 4.38 1.67
C LEU A 51 12.02 4.18 3.18
N PHE A 52 11.66 3.00 3.63
CA PHE A 52 11.89 2.49 4.99
C PHE A 52 12.69 1.21 4.87
N GLY A 53 13.69 1.02 5.73
CA GLY A 53 14.53 -0.18 5.68
C GLY A 53 15.47 -0.27 6.85
N MET A 54 16.02 -1.47 7.07
CA MET A 54 16.95 -1.75 8.16
C MET A 54 17.88 -2.92 7.87
N GLY A 55 18.98 -2.93 8.56
CA GLY A 55 19.99 -3.97 8.52
C GLY A 55 21.31 -3.53 9.17
N PRO A 56 22.29 -4.42 9.27
CA PRO A 56 23.60 -4.06 9.83
C PRO A 56 24.41 -3.18 8.86
N TYR A 57 25.19 -2.27 9.42
CA TYR A 57 26.10 -1.40 8.69
C TYR A 57 27.43 -2.10 8.39
N GLY A 58 27.91 -1.98 7.17
CA GLY A 58 29.20 -2.44 6.73
C GLY A 58 29.43 -3.94 7.01
N LYS A 59 30.60 -4.27 7.52
CA LYS A 59 30.95 -5.63 7.99
C LYS A 59 30.63 -5.79 9.48
N MET A 60 29.39 -5.58 9.88
CA MET A 60 28.92 -5.56 11.28
C MET A 60 29.50 -4.38 12.09
N GLN A 61 29.63 -3.20 11.50
CA GLN A 61 30.19 -2.01 12.13
C GLN A 61 29.14 -1.12 12.81
N GLY A 62 27.89 -1.56 12.80
CA GLY A 62 26.76 -0.81 13.35
C GLY A 62 25.43 -1.24 12.76
N GLU A 63 24.41 -0.41 12.98
CA GLU A 63 23.04 -0.62 12.48
C GLU A 63 22.67 0.45 11.46
N ILE A 64 21.84 0.09 10.49
CA ILE A 64 21.25 1.01 9.52
C ILE A 64 19.74 1.07 9.77
N THR A 65 19.17 2.28 9.73
CA THR A 65 17.74 2.51 9.65
C THR A 65 17.47 3.58 8.60
N VAL A 66 16.87 3.22 7.49
CA VAL A 66 16.34 4.20 6.53
C VAL A 66 14.93 4.55 6.97
N PHE A 67 14.67 5.82 7.21
CA PHE A 67 13.41 6.32 7.71
C PHE A 67 12.88 7.44 6.79
N ASP A 68 11.79 7.18 6.09
CA ASP A 68 11.17 8.08 5.11
C ASP A 68 12.19 8.67 4.12
N GLY A 69 13.01 7.81 3.54
CA GLY A 69 14.03 8.20 2.56
C GLY A 69 15.27 8.87 3.14
N LYS A 70 15.46 8.87 4.47
CA LYS A 70 16.67 9.36 5.14
C LYS A 70 17.47 8.18 5.69
N PRO A 71 18.75 8.02 5.29
CA PRO A 71 19.57 6.89 5.70
C PRO A 71 20.35 7.23 6.96
N PHE A 72 19.93 6.70 8.10
CA PHE A 72 20.66 6.79 9.35
C PHE A 72 21.48 5.50 9.55
N TYR A 73 22.66 5.64 10.14
CA TYR A 73 23.42 4.50 10.65
C TYR A 73 24.04 4.83 12.00
N SER A 74 24.09 3.84 12.88
CA SER A 74 24.73 3.96 14.18
C SER A 74 26.00 3.13 14.22
N SER A 75 26.98 3.61 14.95
CA SER A 75 28.24 2.90 15.25
C SER A 75 28.65 3.17 16.69
N VAL A 76 29.62 2.39 17.20
CA VAL A 76 30.17 2.54 18.55
C VAL A 76 31.47 3.33 18.47
N ASP A 77 31.58 4.45 19.18
CA ASP A 77 32.79 5.23 19.24
C ASP A 77 33.86 4.60 20.19
N GLU A 78 35.05 5.17 20.23
CA GLU A 78 36.17 4.71 21.08
C GLU A 78 35.83 4.74 22.58
N LYS A 79 34.87 5.55 22.99
CA LYS A 79 34.39 5.65 24.39
C LYS A 79 33.23 4.69 24.68
N GLY A 80 32.83 3.84 23.71
CA GLY A 80 31.73 2.91 23.85
C GLY A 80 30.35 3.54 23.70
N ARG A 81 30.24 4.76 23.21
CA ARG A 81 28.95 5.45 23.00
C ARG A 81 28.42 5.16 21.61
N GLY A 82 27.12 4.97 21.51
CA GLY A 82 26.44 4.95 20.23
C GLY A 82 26.41 6.33 19.57
N VAL A 83 26.82 6.41 18.31
CA VAL A 83 26.85 7.64 17.52
C VAL A 83 26.02 7.42 16.27
N VAL A 84 25.07 8.32 16.00
CA VAL A 84 24.21 8.27 14.81
C VAL A 84 24.74 9.25 13.77
N SER A 85 24.78 8.81 12.52
CA SER A 85 25.15 9.61 11.35
C SER A 85 24.20 9.32 10.20
N ALA A 86 24.24 10.14 9.14
CA ALA A 86 23.38 9.96 7.98
C ALA A 86 24.20 10.03 6.69
N ASN A 87 24.17 8.97 5.88
CA ASN A 87 24.84 8.91 4.59
C ASN A 87 24.21 7.78 3.73
N TRP A 88 24.10 7.99 2.42
CA TRP A 88 23.72 6.96 1.46
C TRP A 88 24.89 6.10 1.00
N GLU A 89 26.10 6.60 1.06
CA GLU A 89 27.32 5.89 0.66
C GLU A 89 27.76 4.88 1.73
N ILE A 90 26.84 3.99 2.08
CA ILE A 90 27.03 2.91 3.05
C ILE A 90 26.58 1.58 2.44
N GLU A 91 27.06 0.50 3.02
CA GLU A 91 26.77 -0.85 2.53
C GLU A 91 26.30 -1.77 3.66
N SER A 92 25.61 -2.84 3.28
CA SER A 92 25.04 -3.81 4.20
C SER A 92 25.18 -5.23 3.70
N PRO A 93 25.52 -6.22 4.55
CA PRO A 93 25.49 -7.64 4.19
C PRO A 93 24.07 -8.19 4.08
N PHE A 94 23.12 -7.55 4.76
CA PHE A 94 21.71 -7.90 4.76
C PHE A 94 20.87 -6.63 4.94
N PHE A 95 19.88 -6.44 4.09
CA PHE A 95 19.01 -5.27 4.18
C PHE A 95 17.59 -5.60 3.75
N VAL A 96 16.62 -5.26 4.60
CA VAL A 96 15.19 -5.35 4.29
C VAL A 96 14.64 -3.95 4.13
N TYR A 97 13.80 -3.74 3.10
CA TYR A 97 13.25 -2.41 2.81
C TYR A 97 11.95 -2.45 2.03
N SER A 98 11.21 -1.36 2.12
CA SER A 98 9.98 -1.11 1.36
C SER A 98 9.77 0.40 1.18
N ASN A 99 9.12 0.81 0.09
CA ASN A 99 8.65 2.18 -0.07
C ASN A 99 7.20 2.25 0.42
N VAL A 100 6.87 3.16 1.33
CA VAL A 100 5.52 3.32 1.89
C VAL A 100 5.13 4.79 1.84
N GLU A 101 4.31 5.15 0.89
CA GLU A 101 3.86 6.54 0.71
C GLU A 101 2.77 6.92 1.72
N ASN A 102 1.85 6.00 2.02
CA ASN A 102 0.73 6.25 2.91
C ASN A 102 0.65 5.21 4.03
N TRP A 103 0.30 5.68 5.23
CA TRP A 103 0.16 4.87 6.42
C TRP A 103 -1.26 4.98 6.98
N ILE A 104 -1.82 3.86 7.41
CA ILE A 104 -3.02 3.85 8.26
C ILE A 104 -2.54 4.05 9.69
N GLU A 105 -2.99 5.11 10.35
CA GLU A 105 -2.70 5.36 11.77
C GLU A 105 -3.80 4.77 12.64
N ILE A 106 -3.41 4.02 13.67
CA ILE A 106 -4.31 3.35 14.61
C ILE A 106 -3.82 3.66 16.02
N GLU A 107 -4.67 4.24 16.87
CA GLU A 107 -4.34 4.45 18.25
C GLU A 107 -4.65 3.19 19.07
N VAL A 108 -3.65 2.70 19.81
CA VAL A 108 -3.77 1.50 20.66
C VAL A 108 -3.23 1.81 22.05
N SER A 109 -4.05 1.57 23.06
CA SER A 109 -3.62 1.67 24.47
C SER A 109 -3.29 0.28 24.99
N THR A 110 -2.00 0.04 25.25
CA THR A 110 -1.49 -1.28 25.63
C THR A 110 -0.23 -1.18 26.49
N ASP A 111 0.19 -2.32 27.05
CA ASP A 111 1.50 -2.54 27.64
C ASP A 111 2.41 -3.19 26.61
N PHE A 112 3.70 -2.89 26.66
CA PHE A 112 4.73 -3.69 26.00
C PHE A 112 5.75 -4.16 27.04
N LYS A 113 5.73 -5.43 27.40
CA LYS A 113 6.66 -6.05 28.36
C LYS A 113 7.74 -6.86 27.67
N SER A 114 7.55 -7.16 26.39
CA SER A 114 8.44 -7.98 25.56
C SER A 114 8.27 -7.65 24.07
N LEU A 115 9.17 -8.14 23.23
CA LEU A 115 9.02 -8.13 21.78
C LEU A 115 7.83 -8.98 21.32
N ASP A 116 7.48 -10.04 22.07
CA ASP A 116 6.33 -10.87 21.76
C ASP A 116 5.00 -10.10 21.90
N ASP A 117 4.92 -9.15 22.84
CA ASP A 117 3.76 -8.27 22.95
C ASP A 117 3.64 -7.35 21.74
N ILE A 118 4.76 -6.78 21.26
CA ILE A 118 4.78 -6.00 20.01
C ILE A 118 4.32 -6.88 18.85
N GLN A 119 4.91 -8.06 18.69
CA GLN A 119 4.56 -9.01 17.62
C GLN A 119 3.08 -9.34 17.64
N LYS A 120 2.51 -9.63 18.81
CA LYS A 120 1.09 -9.94 18.99
C LYS A 120 0.22 -8.75 18.62
N VAL A 121 0.48 -7.58 19.17
CA VAL A 121 -0.33 -6.37 18.92
C VAL A 121 -0.28 -5.96 17.45
N ILE A 122 0.90 -6.01 16.81
CA ILE A 122 1.05 -5.72 15.38
C ILE A 122 0.32 -6.77 14.54
N GLY A 123 0.46 -8.07 14.84
CA GLY A 123 -0.23 -9.14 14.13
C GLY A 123 -1.75 -9.01 14.21
N GLU A 124 -2.31 -8.85 15.42
CA GLU A 124 -3.76 -8.67 15.65
C GLU A 124 -4.29 -7.40 14.96
N THR A 125 -3.55 -6.29 15.07
CA THR A 125 -3.91 -5.03 14.41
C THR A 125 -3.91 -5.18 12.89
N ALA A 126 -2.85 -5.78 12.33
CA ALA A 126 -2.73 -6.00 10.90
C ALA A 126 -3.85 -6.94 10.39
N GLN A 127 -4.12 -8.05 11.10
CA GLN A 127 -5.18 -8.99 10.74
C GLN A 127 -6.56 -8.33 10.78
N SER A 128 -6.84 -7.47 11.78
CA SER A 128 -8.10 -6.72 11.84
C SER A 128 -8.29 -5.74 10.68
N LYS A 129 -7.20 -5.38 10.00
CA LYS A 129 -7.18 -4.52 8.81
C LYS A 129 -7.03 -5.32 7.51
N GLY A 130 -7.20 -6.64 7.56
CA GLY A 130 -7.17 -7.50 6.39
C GLY A 130 -5.79 -7.87 5.87
N TYR A 131 -4.72 -7.72 6.67
CA TYR A 131 -3.37 -8.14 6.27
C TYR A 131 -3.23 -9.67 6.31
N ASN A 132 -2.58 -10.23 5.31
CA ASN A 132 -2.10 -11.61 5.37
C ASN A 132 -0.73 -11.63 6.07
N LEU A 133 -0.67 -12.17 7.28
CA LEU A 133 0.53 -12.20 8.12
C LEU A 133 1.70 -13.03 7.53
N LYS A 134 1.42 -13.86 6.52
CA LYS A 134 2.45 -14.57 5.74
C LYS A 134 3.18 -13.66 4.75
N ASN A 135 2.54 -12.57 4.33
CA ASN A 135 3.16 -11.55 3.49
C ASN A 135 3.94 -10.57 4.37
N ALA A 136 5.12 -10.20 3.92
CA ALA A 136 5.95 -9.24 4.64
C ALA A 136 5.36 -7.82 4.52
N PHE A 137 5.37 -7.08 5.63
CA PHE A 137 5.02 -5.65 5.63
C PHE A 137 5.85 -4.90 6.69
N PRO A 138 6.21 -3.63 6.43
CA PRO A 138 6.77 -2.76 7.45
C PRO A 138 5.68 -2.25 8.39
N PHE A 139 6.05 -1.92 9.60
CA PHE A 139 5.19 -1.23 10.56
C PHE A 139 5.98 -0.18 11.34
N ARG A 140 5.26 0.78 11.90
CA ARG A 140 5.85 1.79 12.79
C ARG A 140 5.02 1.89 14.07
N ILE A 141 5.68 2.16 15.19
CA ILE A 141 5.03 2.46 16.47
C ILE A 141 5.64 3.77 16.99
N LYS A 142 4.84 4.82 17.07
CA LYS A 142 5.24 6.10 17.65
C LYS A 142 4.70 6.25 19.05
N GLY A 143 5.57 6.69 19.97
CA GLY A 143 5.16 6.92 21.34
C GLY A 143 6.30 7.27 22.31
N ASP A 144 5.94 7.24 23.59
CA ASP A 144 6.85 7.44 24.70
C ASP A 144 7.15 6.07 25.34
N PHE A 145 8.42 5.70 25.40
CA PHE A 145 8.87 4.39 25.87
C PHE A 145 9.56 4.54 27.23
N ASP A 146 9.06 3.83 28.26
CA ASP A 146 9.59 3.94 29.63
C ASP A 146 11.00 3.38 29.71
N GLN A 147 11.21 2.14 29.21
CA GLN A 147 12.52 1.50 29.17
C GLN A 147 12.64 0.57 27.98
N MET A 148 13.80 0.63 27.33
CA MET A 148 14.19 -0.27 26.26
C MET A 148 15.64 -0.70 26.41
N ILE A 149 15.99 -1.85 25.87
CA ILE A 149 17.38 -2.24 25.63
C ILE A 149 17.55 -2.37 24.11
N THR A 150 18.48 -1.59 23.59
CA THR A 150 18.88 -1.66 22.18
C THR A 150 20.33 -2.06 22.07
N HIS A 151 20.73 -2.62 20.93
CA HIS A 151 22.13 -2.86 20.64
C HIS A 151 22.58 -2.22 19.32
N ILE A 152 23.88 -2.04 19.23
CA ILE A 152 24.61 -1.72 18.01
C ILE A 152 25.64 -2.83 17.80
N VAL A 153 25.57 -3.54 16.67
CA VAL A 153 26.52 -4.61 16.35
C VAL A 153 27.92 -4.06 16.15
N MET A 154 28.92 -4.87 16.48
CA MET A 154 30.33 -4.52 16.39
C MET A 154 31.12 -5.47 15.48
N PRO A 155 32.20 -5.01 14.85
CA PRO A 155 33.03 -5.82 13.95
C PRO A 155 33.50 -7.14 14.56
N ARG A 156 33.62 -8.16 13.71
CA ARG A 156 34.05 -9.52 14.08
C ARG A 156 35.55 -9.78 13.82
N SER A 157 36.26 -8.84 13.19
CA SER A 157 37.68 -8.97 12.84
C SER A 157 38.44 -7.71 13.21
N SER A 158 39.68 -7.89 13.71
CA SER A 158 40.59 -6.79 14.05
C SER A 158 41.03 -5.95 12.84
N GLU A 159 40.82 -6.43 11.63
CA GLU A 159 41.09 -5.69 10.40
C GLU A 159 40.04 -4.61 10.11
N ILE A 160 38.91 -4.62 10.84
CA ILE A 160 37.78 -3.72 10.63
C ILE A 160 37.80 -2.65 11.73
N ASN A 161 37.70 -1.40 11.32
CA ASN A 161 37.66 -0.27 12.26
C ASN A 161 36.48 -0.41 13.24
N GLY A 162 36.72 -0.14 14.52
CA GLY A 162 35.74 -0.31 15.60
C GLY A 162 35.72 -1.70 16.25
N PHE A 163 36.60 -2.63 15.83
CA PHE A 163 36.75 -3.93 16.49
C PHE A 163 37.16 -3.78 17.96
N GLN A 164 36.52 -4.57 18.82
CA GLN A 164 36.89 -4.74 20.22
C GLN A 164 36.89 -6.23 20.55
N GLU A 165 38.02 -6.72 21.08
CA GLU A 165 38.17 -8.15 21.37
C GLU A 165 37.07 -8.64 22.32
N GLY A 166 36.47 -9.79 21.96
CA GLY A 166 35.41 -10.43 22.74
C GLY A 166 34.05 -9.78 22.63
N LYS A 167 33.92 -8.59 22.03
CA LYS A 167 32.65 -7.89 21.88
C LYS A 167 32.03 -8.13 20.49
N LYS A 168 30.75 -8.48 20.48
CA LYS A 168 29.97 -8.65 19.27
C LYS A 168 28.92 -7.56 19.05
N GLN A 169 28.57 -6.84 20.10
CA GLN A 169 27.62 -5.73 20.13
C GLN A 169 27.86 -4.88 21.36
N ALA A 170 27.35 -3.68 21.37
CA ALA A 170 27.24 -2.81 22.52
C ALA A 170 25.77 -2.62 22.86
N ASP A 171 25.37 -2.95 24.07
CA ASP A 171 24.01 -2.83 24.57
C ASP A 171 23.81 -1.49 25.28
N TYR A 172 22.66 -0.87 25.06
CA TYR A 172 22.27 0.41 25.65
C TYR A 172 20.93 0.30 26.33
N VAL A 173 20.90 0.66 27.62
CA VAL A 173 19.64 0.84 28.35
C VAL A 173 19.15 2.25 28.09
N LEU A 174 17.96 2.38 27.55
CA LEU A 174 17.34 3.64 27.17
C LEU A 174 16.10 3.84 28.06
N ASP A 175 16.11 4.88 28.90
CA ASP A 175 15.01 5.23 29.77
C ASP A 175 14.28 6.48 29.28
N ASN A 176 12.95 6.48 29.34
CA ASN A 176 12.06 7.62 29.03
C ASN A 176 12.34 8.24 27.65
N GLN A 177 12.41 7.41 26.63
CA GLN A 177 12.67 7.85 25.26
C GLN A 177 11.39 8.17 24.50
N LYS A 178 11.44 9.23 23.69
CA LYS A 178 10.44 9.55 22.67
C LYS A 178 10.99 9.23 21.30
N GLY A 179 10.17 8.60 20.47
CA GLY A 179 10.62 8.22 19.14
C GLY A 179 9.69 7.24 18.45
N GLU A 180 10.26 6.55 17.50
CA GLU A 180 9.52 5.55 16.72
C GLU A 180 10.28 4.23 16.66
N LEU A 181 9.52 3.15 16.74
CA LEU A 181 9.97 1.83 16.33
C LEU A 181 9.62 1.66 14.85
N LEU A 182 10.62 1.34 14.03
CA LEU A 182 10.44 0.82 12.69
C LEU A 182 10.64 -0.68 12.74
N GLY A 183 9.68 -1.45 12.23
CA GLY A 183 9.78 -2.90 12.16
C GLY A 183 9.31 -3.47 10.83
N PHE A 184 9.72 -4.72 10.56
CA PHE A 184 9.20 -5.56 9.49
C PHE A 184 8.60 -6.81 10.11
N TYR A 185 7.40 -7.16 9.68
CA TYR A 185 6.66 -8.34 10.12
C TYR A 185 6.55 -9.35 8.98
N SER A 186 6.77 -10.63 9.26
CA SER A 186 6.39 -11.74 8.38
C SER A 186 6.48 -13.09 9.06
N GLU A 187 5.47 -13.92 8.91
CA GLU A 187 5.50 -15.32 9.37
C GLU A 187 6.34 -16.24 8.47
N ASN A 188 6.66 -15.84 7.24
CA ASN A 188 7.37 -16.65 6.25
C ASN A 188 8.87 -16.35 6.10
N HIS A 189 9.40 -15.32 6.81
CA HIS A 189 10.77 -14.85 6.57
C HIS A 189 11.68 -14.96 7.80
N GLN A 190 11.39 -15.93 8.70
CA GLN A 190 12.25 -16.23 9.85
C GLN A 190 13.63 -16.73 9.38
N GLY A 191 14.68 -16.13 9.92
CA GLY A 191 16.08 -16.37 9.50
C GLY A 191 16.44 -15.69 8.18
N VAL A 192 15.50 -15.07 7.47
CA VAL A 192 15.78 -14.23 6.29
C VAL A 192 15.99 -12.80 6.72
N PHE A 193 14.96 -12.12 7.18
CA PHE A 193 15.07 -10.75 7.72
C PHE A 193 14.39 -10.58 9.08
N THR A 194 13.77 -11.60 9.62
CA THR A 194 13.37 -11.67 11.03
C THR A 194 14.19 -12.75 11.75
N PRO A 195 14.39 -12.67 13.08
CA PRO A 195 15.07 -13.73 13.84
C PRO A 195 14.38 -15.09 13.66
N LYS A 196 15.11 -16.20 13.90
CA LYS A 196 14.59 -17.56 13.71
C LYS A 196 13.35 -17.89 14.58
N ASN A 197 13.21 -17.21 15.69
CA ASN A 197 12.15 -17.40 16.70
C ASN A 197 11.20 -16.20 16.82
N SER A 198 11.21 -15.29 15.86
CA SER A 198 10.34 -14.11 15.85
C SER A 198 9.84 -13.82 14.45
N PHE A 199 8.63 -13.24 14.36
CA PHE A 199 8.06 -12.73 13.11
C PHE A 199 8.37 -11.26 12.87
N ILE A 200 9.05 -10.59 13.81
CA ILE A 200 9.39 -9.17 13.70
C ILE A 200 10.90 -8.93 13.81
N HIS A 201 11.37 -7.90 13.10
CA HIS A 201 12.68 -7.29 13.23
C HIS A 201 12.44 -5.80 13.46
N VAL A 202 13.00 -5.24 14.54
CA VAL A 202 12.63 -3.90 15.01
C VAL A 202 13.87 -3.06 15.35
N HIS A 203 13.90 -1.82 14.84
CA HIS A 203 14.84 -0.79 15.25
C HIS A 203 14.12 0.36 15.94
N PHE A 204 14.79 0.99 16.90
CA PHE A 204 14.37 2.25 17.51
C PHE A 204 15.13 3.42 16.89
N LEU A 205 14.42 4.54 16.70
CA LEU A 205 14.97 5.84 16.31
C LEU A 205 14.31 6.94 17.14
N SER A 206 15.11 7.74 17.89
CA SER A 206 14.60 8.85 18.69
C SER A 206 14.08 10.01 17.82
N ASP A 207 13.17 10.82 18.35
CA ASP A 207 12.59 11.98 17.64
C ASP A 207 13.63 13.02 17.22
N ASP A 208 14.74 13.13 17.96
CA ASP A 208 15.87 14.01 17.66
C ASP A 208 16.95 13.37 16.77
N PHE A 209 16.73 12.11 16.36
CA PHE A 209 17.65 11.29 15.57
C PHE A 209 19.02 11.06 16.20
N ALA A 210 19.17 11.30 17.50
CA ALA A 210 20.45 11.16 18.20
C ALA A 210 20.69 9.74 18.73
N THR A 211 19.64 8.93 18.88
CA THR A 211 19.70 7.57 19.39
C THR A 211 19.03 6.59 18.43
N MET A 212 19.75 5.53 18.05
CA MET A 212 19.26 4.49 17.15
C MET A 212 19.96 3.16 17.45
N GLY A 213 19.21 2.05 17.34
CA GLY A 213 19.74 0.70 17.49
C GLY A 213 18.69 -0.38 17.26
N HIS A 214 19.15 -1.62 17.18
CA HIS A 214 18.28 -2.79 17.15
C HIS A 214 17.60 -2.99 18.52
N LEU A 215 16.30 -3.20 18.54
CA LEU A 215 15.52 -3.38 19.77
C LEU A 215 15.60 -4.85 20.25
N ASP A 216 16.15 -5.05 21.46
CA ASP A 216 16.24 -6.36 22.10
C ASP A 216 15.19 -6.58 23.16
N LYS A 217 14.93 -5.54 23.97
CA LYS A 217 13.94 -5.62 25.06
C LYS A 217 13.16 -4.32 25.17
N ILE A 218 11.93 -4.46 25.64
CA ILE A 218 11.07 -3.33 25.92
C ILE A 218 10.29 -3.60 27.22
N ASN A 219 10.10 -2.55 28.02
CA ASN A 219 9.25 -2.60 29.19
C ASN A 219 8.55 -1.24 29.32
N VAL A 220 7.33 -1.18 28.86
CA VAL A 220 6.49 0.02 28.87
C VAL A 220 5.16 -0.31 29.55
N SER A 221 4.80 0.50 30.56
CA SER A 221 3.50 0.43 31.17
C SER A 221 2.43 1.01 30.25
N LYS A 222 1.16 0.77 30.58
CA LYS A 222 0.00 1.14 29.75
C LYS A 222 0.07 2.58 29.26
N LYS A 223 0.30 2.74 27.96
CA LYS A 223 0.33 4.01 27.23
C LYS A 223 -0.43 3.89 25.92
N THR A 224 -0.77 5.03 25.35
CA THR A 224 -1.34 5.09 24.00
C THR A 224 -0.23 5.30 22.98
N PHE A 225 -0.17 4.39 22.02
CA PHE A 225 0.75 4.40 20.90
C PHE A 225 0.02 4.65 19.60
N LYS A 226 0.67 5.29 18.65
CA LYS A 226 0.24 5.31 17.26
C LYS A 226 0.91 4.17 16.51
N ILE A 227 0.15 3.15 16.16
CA ILE A 227 0.57 2.07 15.28
C ILE A 227 0.28 2.51 13.85
N MET A 228 1.27 2.40 12.98
CA MET A 228 1.14 2.74 11.57
C MET A 228 1.44 1.51 10.73
N LEU A 229 0.48 1.14 9.89
CA LEU A 229 0.58 0.06 8.92
C LEU A 229 0.52 0.64 7.50
N PRO A 230 1.24 0.06 6.50
CA PRO A 230 1.17 0.54 5.13
C PRO A 230 -0.26 0.57 4.62
N SER A 231 -0.71 1.66 4.04
CA SER A 231 -1.99 1.67 3.35
C SER A 231 -1.86 0.90 2.04
N PHE A 232 -2.59 -0.18 1.86
CA PHE A 232 -2.65 -0.88 0.57
C PHE A 232 -3.47 -0.10 -0.47
N PHE A 233 -4.26 0.88 -0.02
CA PHE A 233 -5.15 1.68 -0.83
C PHE A 233 -4.54 3.02 -1.23
N GLU A 234 -3.31 3.00 -1.76
CA GLU A 234 -2.62 4.22 -2.21
C GLU A 234 -3.28 4.85 -3.43
N LYS A 235 -4.04 4.10 -4.21
CA LYS A 235 -4.70 4.65 -5.38
C LYS A 235 -5.91 5.47 -4.96
N LYS A 236 -5.69 6.76 -4.80
CA LYS A 236 -6.76 7.75 -4.66
C LYS A 236 -7.23 8.15 -6.05
N ALA A 237 -8.52 8.02 -6.29
CA ALA A 237 -9.14 8.61 -7.46
C ALA A 237 -9.23 10.12 -7.25
N HIS A 238 -8.67 10.90 -8.16
CA HIS A 238 -8.82 12.35 -8.16
C HIS A 238 -10.02 12.71 -9.04
N VAL A 239 -11.07 13.20 -8.42
CA VAL A 239 -12.30 13.58 -9.12
C VAL A 239 -12.48 15.10 -9.09
N ASN A 240 -12.94 15.65 -10.20
CA ASN A 240 -13.27 17.05 -10.31
C ASN A 240 -14.79 17.20 -10.47
N ASP A 241 -15.39 18.05 -9.64
CA ASP A 241 -16.83 18.32 -9.66
C ASP A 241 -17.08 19.83 -9.52
N THR A 242 -18.33 20.26 -9.51
CA THR A 242 -18.67 21.65 -9.27
C THR A 242 -18.47 22.03 -7.80
N ASP A 243 -18.01 23.24 -7.56
CA ASP A 243 -17.73 23.79 -6.23
C ASP A 243 -18.99 24.13 -5.41
N PHE A 244 -20.13 24.32 -6.11
CA PHE A 244 -21.45 24.52 -5.50
C PHE A 244 -22.56 24.16 -6.49
N SER A 245 -23.79 24.07 -6.02
CA SER A 245 -24.96 23.83 -6.90
C SER A 245 -25.06 24.92 -7.97
N LYS A 246 -25.17 24.52 -9.23
CA LYS A 246 -25.09 25.38 -10.43
C LYS A 246 -23.74 26.13 -10.57
N GLY A 247 -22.69 25.57 -9.96
CA GLY A 247 -21.38 26.18 -9.84
C GLY A 247 -20.45 25.95 -11.01
N ARG A 248 -19.23 26.46 -10.85
CA ARG A 248 -18.09 26.23 -11.72
C ARG A 248 -17.44 24.90 -11.39
N LEU A 249 -16.68 24.39 -12.35
CA LEU A 249 -15.82 23.23 -12.13
C LEU A 249 -14.57 23.68 -11.34
N GLY A 250 -14.20 22.96 -10.29
CA GLY A 250 -13.02 23.33 -9.47
C GLY A 250 -12.94 22.60 -8.13
N ASN A 251 -13.95 21.84 -7.76
CA ASN A 251 -13.93 21.03 -6.55
C ASN A 251 -13.19 19.70 -6.79
N ILE A 252 -11.88 19.71 -6.61
CA ILE A 252 -11.07 18.49 -6.72
C ILE A 252 -11.07 17.76 -5.38
N GLN A 253 -11.55 16.53 -5.40
CA GLN A 253 -11.59 15.63 -4.24
C GLN A 253 -10.72 14.40 -4.49
N GLN A 254 -10.15 13.88 -3.41
CA GLN A 254 -9.51 12.58 -3.41
C GLN A 254 -10.49 11.56 -2.84
N ILE A 255 -10.79 10.53 -3.60
CA ILE A 255 -11.67 9.43 -3.18
C ILE A 255 -10.83 8.16 -3.07
N ASN A 256 -10.89 7.54 -1.92
CA ASN A 256 -10.28 6.23 -1.66
C ASN A 256 -11.36 5.15 -1.45
N LEU A 257 -10.92 3.94 -1.23
CA LEU A 257 -11.81 2.82 -1.02
C LEU A 257 -12.62 2.92 0.29
N ASP A 258 -12.04 3.51 1.35
CA ASP A 258 -12.72 3.72 2.64
C ASP A 258 -13.93 4.66 2.51
N ASP A 259 -13.86 5.63 1.58
CA ASP A 259 -14.98 6.52 1.31
C ASP A 259 -16.15 5.77 0.67
N ILE A 260 -15.84 4.83 -0.25
CA ILE A 260 -16.88 4.01 -0.91
C ILE A 260 -17.43 2.96 0.05
N GLN A 261 -16.59 2.40 0.93
CA GLN A 261 -17.02 1.47 1.97
C GLN A 261 -18.11 2.06 2.87
N LYS A 262 -18.04 3.35 3.20
CA LYS A 262 -19.09 4.03 3.98
C LYS A 262 -20.44 4.04 3.29
N LEU A 263 -20.45 4.13 1.94
CA LEU A 263 -21.67 4.02 1.15
C LEU A 263 -22.16 2.57 1.05
N HIS A 264 -21.22 1.64 0.80
CA HIS A 264 -21.51 0.22 0.56
C HIS A 264 -21.87 -0.56 1.85
N GLY A 265 -21.35 -0.11 3.00
CA GLY A 265 -21.58 -0.70 4.33
C GLY A 265 -20.49 -1.64 4.81
N HIS A 266 -19.72 -2.26 3.94
CA HIS A 266 -18.60 -3.14 4.29
C HIS A 266 -17.55 -3.18 3.17
N LEU A 267 -16.35 -3.67 3.51
CA LEU A 267 -15.29 -3.93 2.55
C LEU A 267 -15.37 -5.40 2.11
N CYS A 268 -15.55 -5.63 0.80
CA CYS A 268 -15.57 -6.96 0.22
C CYS A 268 -14.73 -7.02 -1.07
N ASP A 269 -14.42 -8.23 -1.52
CA ASP A 269 -13.68 -8.47 -2.76
C ASP A 269 -14.30 -7.78 -3.98
N GLY A 270 -15.61 -7.80 -4.10
CA GLY A 270 -16.34 -7.17 -5.19
C GLY A 270 -16.23 -5.65 -5.19
N LEU A 271 -16.23 -4.99 -4.02
CA LEU A 271 -16.06 -3.54 -3.90
C LEU A 271 -14.63 -3.12 -4.27
N ILE A 272 -13.64 -3.86 -3.76
CA ILE A 272 -12.22 -3.64 -4.08
C ILE A 272 -11.99 -3.81 -5.57
N GLU A 273 -12.49 -4.88 -6.15
CA GLU A 273 -12.38 -5.17 -7.58
C GLU A 273 -13.02 -4.06 -8.42
N GLY A 274 -14.23 -3.65 -8.05
CA GLY A 274 -14.97 -2.58 -8.73
C GLY A 274 -14.23 -1.25 -8.70
N TYR A 275 -13.68 -0.88 -7.55
CA TYR A 275 -12.91 0.35 -7.39
C TYR A 275 -11.63 0.35 -8.23
N LEU A 276 -10.83 -0.72 -8.14
CA LEU A 276 -9.57 -0.82 -8.87
C LEU A 276 -9.77 -0.84 -10.38
N ALA A 277 -10.76 -1.60 -10.86
CA ALA A 277 -11.10 -1.67 -12.28
C ALA A 277 -11.55 -0.32 -12.81
N LEU A 278 -12.43 0.37 -12.06
CA LEU A 278 -12.96 1.65 -12.47
C LEU A 278 -11.91 2.76 -12.44
N ASN A 279 -11.06 2.77 -11.41
CA ASN A 279 -9.98 3.74 -11.31
C ASN A 279 -9.01 3.62 -12.50
N LEU A 280 -8.59 2.39 -12.85
CA LEU A 280 -7.74 2.14 -14.02
C LEU A 280 -8.39 2.61 -15.32
N ALA A 281 -9.70 2.33 -15.50
CA ALA A 281 -10.43 2.74 -16.68
C ALA A 281 -10.56 4.27 -16.79
N LEU A 282 -10.81 4.95 -15.67
CA LEU A 282 -10.90 6.40 -15.62
C LEU A 282 -9.53 7.07 -15.83
N GLU A 283 -8.45 6.52 -15.25
CA GLU A 283 -7.07 6.97 -15.52
C GLU A 283 -6.74 6.91 -17.03
N THR A 284 -7.15 5.82 -17.69
CA THR A 284 -6.97 5.64 -19.14
C THR A 284 -7.80 6.65 -19.93
N LEU A 285 -9.06 6.85 -19.54
CA LEU A 285 -10.01 7.72 -20.24
C LEU A 285 -9.66 9.20 -20.11
N TYR A 286 -9.12 9.61 -18.95
CA TYR A 286 -8.73 10.99 -18.63
C TYR A 286 -7.22 11.24 -18.71
N GLU A 287 -6.44 10.27 -19.19
CA GLU A 287 -4.99 10.41 -19.44
C GLU A 287 -4.21 10.90 -18.21
N GLY A 288 -4.54 10.34 -17.03
CA GLY A 288 -3.93 10.68 -15.75
C GLY A 288 -4.36 12.03 -15.14
N LYS A 289 -5.29 12.75 -15.77
CA LYS A 289 -5.88 13.97 -15.20
C LYS A 289 -7.01 13.63 -14.21
N PRO A 290 -7.38 14.56 -13.31
CA PRO A 290 -8.57 14.37 -12.47
C PRO A 290 -9.82 14.06 -13.28
N PHE A 291 -10.63 13.12 -12.82
CA PHE A 291 -11.82 12.65 -13.53
C PHE A 291 -12.93 13.69 -13.43
N ASP A 292 -13.40 14.19 -14.55
CA ASP A 292 -14.53 15.14 -14.58
C ASP A 292 -15.87 14.39 -14.40
N ARG A 293 -16.40 14.39 -13.17
CA ARG A 293 -17.69 13.78 -12.82
C ARG A 293 -18.87 14.40 -13.59
N THR A 294 -18.73 15.62 -14.06
CA THR A 294 -19.77 16.31 -14.84
C THR A 294 -19.74 15.94 -16.31
N ASN A 295 -18.66 15.27 -16.75
CA ASN A 295 -18.41 14.86 -18.13
C ASN A 295 -18.31 13.35 -18.31
N THR A 296 -18.69 12.57 -17.28
CA THR A 296 -18.60 11.10 -17.26
C THR A 296 -19.99 10.50 -17.20
N ARG A 297 -20.20 9.44 -17.97
CA ARG A 297 -21.37 8.56 -17.85
C ARG A 297 -20.92 7.11 -17.90
N ILE A 298 -21.64 6.21 -17.20
CA ILE A 298 -21.20 4.85 -16.96
C ILE A 298 -22.34 3.84 -17.01
N VAL A 299 -22.06 2.70 -17.63
CA VAL A 299 -22.88 1.47 -17.57
C VAL A 299 -22.16 0.48 -16.68
N SER A 300 -22.86 -0.12 -15.75
CA SER A 300 -22.33 -1.13 -14.82
C SER A 300 -23.07 -2.46 -15.00
N LYS A 301 -22.43 -3.56 -14.63
CA LYS A 301 -23.13 -4.82 -14.34
C LYS A 301 -24.00 -4.68 -13.10
N SER A 302 -25.03 -5.53 -12.98
CA SER A 302 -25.95 -5.58 -11.83
C SER A 302 -25.30 -6.24 -10.61
N SER A 303 -24.35 -5.53 -10.00
CA SER A 303 -23.71 -5.93 -8.74
C SER A 303 -23.73 -4.73 -7.80
N PRO A 304 -24.20 -4.84 -6.55
CA PRO A 304 -24.16 -3.74 -5.59
C PRO A 304 -22.76 -3.15 -5.45
N CYS A 305 -21.73 -3.99 -5.34
CA CYS A 305 -20.34 -3.57 -5.23
C CYS A 305 -19.90 -2.71 -6.44
N LEU A 306 -20.22 -3.17 -7.66
CA LEU A 306 -19.85 -2.44 -8.88
C LEU A 306 -20.67 -1.16 -9.04
N THR A 307 -21.97 -1.18 -8.74
CA THR A 307 -22.84 0.00 -8.89
C THR A 307 -22.48 1.08 -7.89
N ASP A 308 -22.16 0.73 -6.65
CA ASP A 308 -21.78 1.71 -5.62
C ASP A 308 -20.43 2.37 -5.96
N ALA A 309 -19.43 1.60 -6.39
CA ALA A 309 -18.17 2.14 -6.90
C ALA A 309 -18.40 3.06 -8.10
N ALA A 310 -19.23 2.66 -9.06
CA ALA A 310 -19.57 3.44 -10.26
C ALA A 310 -20.20 4.79 -9.91
N ILE A 311 -21.23 4.78 -9.06
CA ILE A 311 -21.96 5.98 -8.64
C ILE A 311 -21.04 6.91 -7.84
N TYR A 312 -20.27 6.34 -6.90
CA TYR A 312 -19.45 7.14 -6.02
C TYR A 312 -18.29 7.83 -6.76
N LEU A 313 -17.57 7.11 -7.62
CA LEU A 313 -16.45 7.70 -8.38
C LEU A 313 -16.90 8.65 -9.48
N THR A 314 -17.88 8.26 -10.29
CA THR A 314 -18.25 9.04 -11.48
C THR A 314 -19.32 10.10 -11.24
N GLY A 315 -19.96 10.09 -10.05
CA GLY A 315 -21.12 10.95 -9.81
C GLY A 315 -22.34 10.58 -10.66
N GLY A 316 -22.32 9.40 -11.27
CA GLY A 316 -23.41 8.90 -12.13
C GLY A 316 -24.74 8.82 -11.41
N ARG A 317 -25.80 9.26 -12.07
CA ARG A 317 -27.17 9.22 -11.54
C ARG A 317 -28.13 8.75 -12.63
N TYR A 318 -29.01 7.85 -12.23
CA TYR A 318 -30.06 7.34 -13.10
C TYR A 318 -30.96 8.45 -13.63
N GLN A 319 -31.42 9.33 -12.73
CA GLN A 319 -32.32 10.44 -13.08
C GLN A 319 -31.67 11.50 -14.00
N PHE A 320 -30.36 11.59 -14.04
CA PHE A 320 -29.63 12.50 -14.94
C PHE A 320 -29.17 11.83 -16.23
N ASN A 321 -29.59 10.57 -16.46
CA ASN A 321 -29.18 9.80 -17.63
C ASN A 321 -27.65 9.66 -17.79
N THR A 322 -26.94 9.58 -16.65
CA THR A 322 -25.47 9.39 -16.62
C THR A 322 -25.05 8.05 -16.04
N PHE A 323 -26.03 7.22 -15.64
CA PHE A 323 -25.81 5.87 -15.10
C PHE A 323 -26.97 4.96 -15.46
N TYR A 324 -26.66 3.72 -15.84
CA TYR A 324 -27.63 2.61 -15.88
C TYR A 324 -26.92 1.26 -15.75
N VAL A 325 -27.71 0.22 -15.50
CA VAL A 325 -27.26 -1.17 -15.38
C VAL A 325 -27.62 -1.94 -16.64
N ASP A 326 -26.67 -2.70 -17.19
CA ASP A 326 -26.87 -3.60 -18.32
C ASP A 326 -26.01 -4.87 -18.16
N ASN A 327 -26.62 -6.04 -18.25
CA ASN A 327 -25.91 -7.31 -18.14
C ASN A 327 -25.55 -7.93 -19.49
N SER A 328 -25.85 -7.26 -20.62
CA SER A 328 -25.64 -7.81 -21.96
C SER A 328 -24.21 -7.73 -22.49
N PHE A 329 -23.34 -6.88 -21.91
CA PHE A 329 -21.95 -6.74 -22.36
C PHE A 329 -20.99 -7.64 -21.59
N ASP A 330 -19.85 -8.00 -22.20
CA ASP A 330 -18.81 -8.82 -21.58
C ASP A 330 -17.72 -7.95 -20.94
N GLY A 331 -17.94 -7.56 -19.69
CA GLY A 331 -17.07 -6.71 -18.90
C GLY A 331 -17.69 -6.31 -17.57
N MET A 332 -17.06 -5.40 -16.86
CA MET A 332 -17.53 -4.87 -15.58
C MET A 332 -18.23 -3.53 -15.76
N TYR A 333 -17.60 -2.63 -16.54
CA TYR A 333 -18.08 -1.28 -16.82
C TYR A 333 -17.86 -0.89 -18.28
N ILE A 334 -18.75 -0.04 -18.79
CA ILE A 334 -18.51 0.78 -19.99
C ILE A 334 -18.56 2.24 -19.52
N ILE A 335 -17.48 2.99 -19.72
CA ILE A 335 -17.37 4.38 -19.32
C ILE A 335 -17.20 5.25 -20.56
N GLN A 336 -17.95 6.33 -20.63
CA GLN A 336 -17.92 7.26 -21.75
C GLN A 336 -17.77 8.70 -21.28
N ARG A 337 -16.87 9.45 -21.92
CA ARG A 337 -16.86 10.90 -21.83
C ARG A 337 -17.97 11.49 -22.67
N ILE A 338 -18.65 12.53 -22.14
CA ILE A 338 -19.81 13.16 -22.82
C ILE A 338 -19.35 14.13 -23.90
N ASP A 339 -18.20 14.82 -23.70
CA ASP A 339 -17.69 15.87 -24.58
C ASP A 339 -17.18 15.36 -25.93
N ASN A 340 -16.55 14.20 -25.97
CA ASN A 340 -15.89 13.66 -27.16
C ASN A 340 -16.30 12.23 -27.50
N LEU A 341 -17.21 11.64 -26.72
CA LEU A 341 -17.74 10.28 -26.85
C LEU A 341 -16.69 9.17 -26.76
N LYS A 342 -15.45 9.48 -26.35
CA LYS A 342 -14.42 8.46 -26.09
C LYS A 342 -14.97 7.48 -25.06
N THR A 343 -14.93 6.19 -25.39
CA THR A 343 -15.56 5.13 -24.59
C THR A 343 -14.57 4.02 -24.33
N VAL A 344 -14.52 3.54 -23.11
CA VAL A 344 -13.72 2.38 -22.72
C VAL A 344 -14.59 1.34 -22.01
N LEU A 345 -14.23 0.08 -22.21
CA LEU A 345 -14.75 -1.09 -21.50
C LEU A 345 -13.65 -1.63 -20.63
N VAL A 346 -13.96 -1.92 -19.38
CA VAL A 346 -13.03 -2.61 -18.48
C VAL A 346 -13.56 -4.01 -18.17
N LYS A 347 -12.64 -4.98 -18.22
CA LYS A 347 -12.92 -6.39 -17.98
C LYS A 347 -11.86 -6.99 -17.07
N ARG A 348 -12.26 -7.87 -16.14
CA ARG A 348 -11.33 -8.71 -15.38
C ARG A 348 -10.66 -9.70 -16.32
N LYS A 349 -9.33 -9.85 -16.18
CA LYS A 349 -8.56 -10.86 -16.93
C LYS A 349 -8.92 -12.28 -16.46
N PRO A 350 -8.77 -13.29 -17.34
CA PRO A 350 -9.00 -14.68 -16.97
C PRO A 350 -8.13 -15.12 -15.76
N LYS A 351 -8.66 -15.99 -14.91
CA LYS A 351 -7.97 -16.59 -13.75
C LYS A 351 -7.52 -15.61 -12.65
N VAL A 352 -7.93 -14.35 -12.69
CA VAL A 352 -7.66 -13.39 -11.61
C VAL A 352 -8.44 -13.78 -10.36
N LYS A 353 -9.76 -13.96 -10.46
CA LYS A 353 -10.62 -14.46 -9.38
C LYS A 353 -10.60 -15.99 -9.37
N PRO A 354 -10.38 -16.64 -8.22
CA PRO A 354 -10.51 -18.10 -8.09
C PRO A 354 -11.95 -18.54 -8.37
N GLU A 355 -12.12 -19.52 -9.26
CA GLU A 355 -13.45 -20.03 -9.63
C GLU A 355 -14.24 -20.61 -8.44
N ILE A 356 -13.53 -21.10 -7.41
CA ILE A 356 -14.17 -21.64 -6.22
C ILE A 356 -15.02 -20.61 -5.49
N ILE A 357 -14.59 -19.33 -5.47
CA ILE A 357 -15.35 -18.22 -4.87
C ILE A 357 -16.69 -18.04 -5.57
N ASP A 358 -16.69 -18.02 -6.90
CA ASP A 358 -17.93 -17.88 -7.66
C ASP A 358 -18.87 -19.08 -7.49
N LYS A 359 -18.31 -20.30 -7.41
CA LYS A 359 -19.08 -21.53 -7.17
C LYS A 359 -19.71 -21.57 -5.77
N MET A 360 -18.95 -21.22 -4.75
CA MET A 360 -19.45 -21.18 -3.37
C MET A 360 -20.41 -20.00 -3.17
N GLY A 361 -20.09 -18.83 -3.73
CA GLY A 361 -20.98 -17.67 -3.70
C GLY A 361 -22.36 -17.93 -4.32
N ALA A 362 -22.41 -18.69 -5.43
CA ALA A 362 -23.67 -19.10 -6.04
C ALA A 362 -24.51 -20.02 -5.13
N LYS A 363 -23.87 -20.88 -4.34
CA LYS A 363 -24.55 -21.71 -3.31
C LYS A 363 -24.98 -20.87 -2.11
N ALA A 364 -24.12 -19.94 -1.64
CA ALA A 364 -24.44 -19.05 -0.53
C ALA A 364 -25.71 -18.24 -0.78
N ILE A 365 -25.86 -17.67 -1.98
CA ILE A 365 -27.06 -16.90 -2.38
C ILE A 365 -28.34 -17.73 -2.30
N LYS A 366 -28.24 -19.04 -2.51
CA LYS A 366 -29.38 -19.98 -2.42
C LYS A 366 -29.61 -20.51 -1.00
N GLY A 367 -28.75 -20.16 -0.04
CA GLY A 367 -28.80 -20.72 1.31
C GLY A 367 -28.40 -22.20 1.40
N GLU A 368 -27.56 -22.67 0.45
CA GLU A 368 -27.15 -24.07 0.32
C GLU A 368 -25.82 -24.39 1.05
N LEU A 369 -25.20 -23.40 1.72
CA LEU A 369 -23.95 -23.58 2.47
C LEU A 369 -24.23 -23.79 3.95
N GLU A 370 -23.48 -24.73 4.54
CA GLU A 370 -23.40 -24.91 5.98
C GLU A 370 -22.50 -23.83 6.63
N ALA A 371 -22.59 -23.64 7.95
CA ALA A 371 -21.88 -22.57 8.67
C ALA A 371 -20.36 -22.58 8.41
N CYS A 372 -19.71 -23.74 8.46
CA CYS A 372 -18.27 -23.84 8.19
C CYS A 372 -17.92 -23.52 6.73
N GLU A 373 -18.78 -23.88 5.77
CA GLU A 373 -18.58 -23.54 4.36
C GLU A 373 -18.72 -22.04 4.11
N ILE A 374 -19.57 -21.33 4.88
CA ILE A 374 -19.66 -19.85 4.83
C ILE A 374 -18.35 -19.23 5.35
N ASP A 375 -17.78 -19.75 6.44
CA ASP A 375 -16.50 -19.27 6.97
C ASP A 375 -15.34 -19.55 6.00
N ASP A 376 -15.34 -20.70 5.34
CA ASP A 376 -14.37 -21.03 4.28
C ASP A 376 -14.50 -20.08 3.07
N LEU A 377 -15.73 -19.78 2.64
CA LEU A 377 -15.98 -18.81 1.56
C LEU A 377 -15.43 -17.44 1.96
N LYS A 378 -15.77 -16.98 3.16
CA LYS A 378 -15.26 -15.69 3.65
C LYS A 378 -13.74 -15.63 3.63
N LYS A 379 -13.06 -16.67 4.07
CA LYS A 379 -11.60 -16.73 4.03
C LYS A 379 -11.04 -16.65 2.61
N LEU A 380 -11.66 -17.36 1.66
CA LEU A 380 -11.28 -17.29 0.24
C LEU A 380 -11.47 -15.88 -0.35
N GLU A 381 -12.56 -15.19 0.01
CA GLU A 381 -12.85 -13.81 -0.39
C GLU A 381 -11.87 -12.83 0.25
N ASP A 382 -11.48 -13.02 1.53
CA ASP A 382 -10.47 -12.22 2.21
C ASP A 382 -9.09 -12.40 1.55
N ASP A 383 -8.67 -13.63 1.25
CA ASP A 383 -7.41 -13.93 0.54
C ASP A 383 -7.40 -13.32 -0.87
N TYR A 384 -8.53 -13.35 -1.57
CA TYR A 384 -8.68 -12.72 -2.88
C TYR A 384 -8.63 -11.19 -2.79
N SER A 385 -9.30 -10.60 -1.80
CA SER A 385 -9.25 -9.17 -1.51
C SER A 385 -7.81 -8.68 -1.30
N LEU A 386 -7.03 -9.42 -0.52
CA LEU A 386 -5.61 -9.12 -0.29
C LEU A 386 -4.80 -9.19 -1.59
N LYS A 387 -5.02 -10.22 -2.42
CA LYS A 387 -4.39 -10.31 -3.73
C LYS A 387 -4.71 -9.11 -4.61
N LEU A 388 -5.98 -8.68 -4.65
CA LEU A 388 -6.40 -7.49 -5.41
C LEU A 388 -5.67 -6.24 -4.95
N MET A 389 -5.60 -6.02 -3.62
CA MET A 389 -4.97 -4.86 -3.02
C MET A 389 -3.45 -4.81 -3.24
N GLN A 390 -2.80 -5.95 -3.33
CA GLN A 390 -1.35 -6.09 -3.52
C GLN A 390 -0.92 -6.11 -4.99
N SER A 391 -1.87 -6.20 -5.93
CA SER A 391 -1.59 -6.33 -7.36
C SER A 391 -1.71 -5.00 -8.08
N ASN A 392 -0.97 -4.86 -9.19
CA ASN A 392 -1.19 -3.77 -10.13
C ASN A 392 -2.55 -3.94 -10.83
N ALA A 393 -3.36 -2.89 -10.87
CA ALA A 393 -4.65 -2.94 -11.56
C ALA A 393 -4.52 -3.35 -13.04
N SER A 394 -3.43 -2.94 -13.71
CA SER A 394 -3.15 -3.34 -15.09
C SER A 394 -2.82 -4.83 -15.27
N GLU A 395 -2.43 -5.53 -14.21
CA GLU A 395 -2.25 -6.99 -14.22
C GLU A 395 -3.57 -7.72 -14.05
N LEU A 396 -4.51 -7.11 -13.34
CA LEU A 396 -5.82 -7.68 -13.00
C LEU A 396 -6.87 -7.44 -14.09
N PHE A 397 -6.82 -6.27 -14.74
CA PHE A 397 -7.86 -5.81 -15.66
C PHE A 397 -7.32 -5.50 -17.05
N GLU A 398 -8.21 -5.62 -18.03
CA GLU A 398 -8.01 -5.24 -19.41
C GLU A 398 -8.91 -4.04 -19.74
N ILE A 399 -8.35 -3.02 -20.39
CA ILE A 399 -9.09 -1.87 -20.90
C ILE A 399 -9.16 -1.96 -22.41
N LYS A 400 -10.37 -1.86 -22.97
CA LYS A 400 -10.60 -1.83 -24.43
C LYS A 400 -11.31 -0.54 -24.81
N GLU A 401 -10.82 0.12 -25.84
CA GLU A 401 -11.56 1.20 -26.47
C GLU A 401 -12.77 0.62 -27.22
N VAL A 402 -13.93 1.25 -27.04
CA VAL A 402 -15.19 0.84 -27.70
C VAL A 402 -15.53 1.89 -28.73
N GLN A 403 -15.50 1.51 -30.00
CA GLN A 403 -15.90 2.38 -31.11
C GLN A 403 -17.42 2.41 -31.27
N ASP A 404 -17.95 3.54 -31.66
CA ASP A 404 -19.38 3.74 -31.99
C ASP A 404 -20.38 3.33 -30.89
N PHE A 405 -19.96 3.41 -29.62
CA PHE A 405 -20.85 3.10 -28.51
C PHE A 405 -22.01 4.09 -28.43
N LYS A 406 -23.22 3.56 -28.57
CA LYS A 406 -24.46 4.35 -28.47
C LYS A 406 -25.04 4.25 -27.06
N TRP A 407 -25.05 5.40 -26.38
CA TRP A 407 -25.69 5.51 -25.08
C TRP A 407 -27.16 5.23 -25.16
N LYS A 408 -27.68 4.31 -24.35
CA LYS A 408 -29.09 3.98 -24.24
C LYS A 408 -29.69 4.67 -23.03
N SER A 409 -30.52 5.66 -23.21
CA SER A 409 -31.20 6.27 -22.07
C SER A 409 -32.18 5.29 -21.45
N PRO A 410 -32.07 5.00 -20.14
CA PRO A 410 -33.02 4.11 -19.46
C PRO A 410 -34.37 4.77 -19.21
N LEU A 411 -34.44 6.09 -19.32
CA LEU A 411 -35.64 6.89 -19.06
C LEU A 411 -36.13 7.58 -20.33
N LYS A 412 -37.46 7.58 -20.55
CA LYS A 412 -38.10 8.40 -21.60
C LYS A 412 -37.98 9.91 -21.33
N LYS A 413 -38.00 10.29 -20.06
CA LYS A 413 -37.74 11.66 -19.59
C LYS A 413 -36.75 11.59 -18.45
N TYR A 414 -35.74 12.44 -18.44
CA TYR A 414 -34.72 12.57 -17.39
C TYR A 414 -34.56 14.01 -16.97
N PHE A 415 -34.04 14.24 -15.78
CA PHE A 415 -33.77 15.56 -15.25
C PHE A 415 -32.53 16.16 -15.90
N VAL A 416 -32.57 17.47 -16.18
CA VAL A 416 -31.36 18.19 -16.54
C VAL A 416 -30.51 18.40 -15.29
N LYS A 417 -29.25 18.05 -15.36
CA LYS A 417 -28.30 18.30 -14.26
C LYS A 417 -27.98 19.78 -14.19
N THR A 418 -28.66 20.53 -13.33
CA THR A 418 -28.53 21.98 -13.20
C THR A 418 -27.29 22.45 -12.45
N ASP A 419 -26.68 21.58 -11.65
CA ASP A 419 -25.47 21.87 -10.87
C ASP A 419 -24.27 22.23 -11.76
N ILE A 420 -24.30 21.90 -13.05
CA ILE A 420 -23.21 22.10 -14.00
C ILE A 420 -23.44 23.28 -14.97
N LEU A 421 -24.46 24.08 -14.75
CA LEU A 421 -24.84 25.14 -15.71
C LEU A 421 -23.73 26.17 -15.95
N ASN A 422 -22.91 26.43 -14.93
CA ASN A 422 -21.83 27.40 -14.95
C ASN A 422 -20.43 26.78 -14.99
N LYS A 423 -20.29 25.49 -15.20
CA LYS A 423 -19.02 24.76 -15.09
C LYS A 423 -17.87 25.36 -15.91
N ASN A 424 -18.18 25.98 -17.03
CA ASN A 424 -17.21 26.59 -17.95
C ASN A 424 -17.11 28.12 -17.82
N LYS A 425 -17.76 28.73 -16.82
CA LYS A 425 -17.67 30.17 -16.60
C LYS A 425 -16.34 30.51 -15.91
N ILE A 426 -15.65 31.52 -16.46
CA ILE A 426 -14.41 32.06 -15.89
C ILE A 426 -14.75 32.80 -14.59
N GLU A 427 -13.84 32.79 -13.63
CA GLU A 427 -13.96 33.59 -12.41
C GLU A 427 -14.02 35.08 -12.72
N CYS A 428 -14.75 35.81 -11.89
CA CYS A 428 -14.75 37.26 -11.92
C CYS A 428 -13.38 37.77 -11.46
N ARG A 429 -12.73 38.58 -12.27
CA ARG A 429 -11.43 39.21 -11.96
C ARG A 429 -11.62 40.47 -11.15
#